data_2808d77b66d5a7e98c8e18f55bae7514
#
_entry.id   2808d77b66d5a7e98c8e18f55bae7514
#
_cell.length_a   1.000
_cell.length_b   1.000
_cell.length_c   1.000
_cell.angle_alpha   90.00
_cell.angle_beta   90.00
_cell.angle_gamma   90.00
#
_symmetry.space_group_name_H-M   'P 1'
#
loop_
_entity.id
_entity.type
_entity.pdbx_description
1 polymer ?
#
loop_
_entity_poly.entity_id
_entity_poly.type
_entity_poly.pdbx_seq_one_letter_code
_entity_poly.pdbx_strand_id
1 'polypeptide(L)'
;VRGGSADATIAEKNLNAERMAVAMRMPIIRLIEGSGGGGSVKTIETTGRANLPGGLTPSSAGYKMVTDALGVVPVVGLGLGSVAGLGAARLAATHFSVMTKNSAMFVAGPPVVKRLGQDLSKQELGGWEIQCRSGGVDHVVDTEEQAFEAARRFLSYLPDSVHALPTRTVCEDPPERRDEKLISIVPKDRRRVYKMRPIIESVVDAGSFFELGFWYGRPIITGLARLNGVPVAIMAGDPFQYGGS
;
A
#
# COMPACT_ATOMS: atom_id res chain seq x y z
N VAL A 1 -17.43 14.81 4.59
CA VAL A 1 -17.83 16.24 4.75
C VAL A 1 -16.83 17.09 3.99
N ARG A 2 -17.29 18.08 3.22
CA ARG A 2 -16.43 18.98 2.42
C ARG A 2 -15.47 18.26 1.44
N GLY A 3 -15.88 17.12 0.89
CA GLY A 3 -15.04 16.33 -0.03
C GLY A 3 -13.73 15.81 0.56
N GLY A 4 -13.69 15.61 1.88
CA GLY A 4 -12.48 15.12 2.57
C GLY A 4 -11.32 16.12 2.59
N SER A 5 -11.59 17.43 2.31
CA SER A 5 -10.52 18.43 2.36
C SER A 5 -10.07 18.69 3.80
N ALA A 6 -8.76 18.66 4.00
CA ALA A 6 -8.15 19.03 5.26
C ALA A 6 -8.13 20.56 5.43
N ASP A 7 -8.37 21.03 6.64
CA ASP A 7 -8.17 22.42 7.03
C ASP A 7 -7.35 22.50 8.33
N ALA A 8 -7.09 23.72 8.79
CA ALA A 8 -6.28 23.94 9.99
C ALA A 8 -6.82 23.24 11.24
N THR A 9 -8.14 23.05 11.32
CA THR A 9 -8.79 22.45 12.51
C THR A 9 -8.52 20.97 12.68
N ILE A 10 -8.21 20.25 11.59
CA ILE A 10 -7.97 18.80 11.63
C ILE A 10 -6.51 18.42 11.43
N ALA A 11 -5.66 19.37 11.02
CA ALA A 11 -4.26 19.10 10.72
C ALA A 11 -3.52 18.53 11.94
N GLU A 12 -3.69 19.15 13.12
CA GLU A 12 -3.04 18.71 14.35
C GLU A 12 -3.53 17.34 14.83
N LYS A 13 -4.79 17.01 14.59
CA LYS A 13 -5.34 15.69 14.93
C LYS A 13 -4.67 14.57 14.13
N ASN A 14 -4.43 14.80 12.84
CA ASN A 14 -3.71 13.84 11.98
C ASN A 14 -2.25 13.67 12.44
N LEU A 15 -1.57 14.79 12.75
CA LEU A 15 -0.18 14.74 13.24
C LEU A 15 -0.06 14.04 14.59
N ASN A 16 -1.03 14.25 15.49
CA ASN A 16 -1.05 13.59 16.80
C ASN A 16 -1.24 12.07 16.67
N ALA A 17 -2.03 11.60 15.70
CA ALA A 17 -2.17 10.16 15.44
C ALA A 17 -0.84 9.54 15.00
N GLU A 18 -0.10 10.19 14.09
CA GLU A 18 1.22 9.76 13.65
C GLU A 18 2.24 9.77 14.83
N ARG A 19 2.28 10.85 15.61
CA ARG A 19 3.15 10.95 16.80
C ARG A 19 2.84 9.85 17.82
N MET A 20 1.57 9.60 18.07
CA MET A 20 1.14 8.57 19.03
C MET A 20 1.55 7.18 18.55
N ALA A 21 1.36 6.85 17.28
CA ALA A 21 1.78 5.57 16.71
C ALA A 21 3.28 5.34 16.92
N VAL A 22 4.12 6.33 16.62
CA VAL A 22 5.56 6.26 16.82
C VAL A 22 5.93 6.15 18.30
N ALA A 23 5.37 7.02 19.14
CA ALA A 23 5.69 7.07 20.57
C ALA A 23 5.27 5.79 21.31
N MET A 24 4.13 5.23 20.97
CA MET A 24 3.60 3.99 21.56
C MET A 24 4.05 2.73 20.82
N ARG A 25 4.82 2.87 19.74
CA ARG A 25 5.33 1.74 18.92
C ARG A 25 4.21 0.85 18.41
N MET A 26 3.17 1.46 17.85
CA MET A 26 2.00 0.78 17.31
C MET A 26 1.95 0.92 15.79
N PRO A 27 1.55 -0.13 15.04
CA PRO A 27 1.24 0.01 13.63
C PRO A 27 0.20 1.08 13.37
N ILE A 28 0.29 1.78 12.24
CA ILE A 28 -0.71 2.76 11.83
C ILE A 28 -1.40 2.31 10.54
N ILE A 29 -2.73 2.37 10.53
CA ILE A 29 -3.55 2.18 9.33
C ILE A 29 -4.16 3.52 8.96
N ARG A 30 -3.87 4.00 7.75
CA ARG A 30 -4.41 5.24 7.19
C ARG A 30 -5.57 4.92 6.27
N LEU A 31 -6.79 5.26 6.68
CA LEU A 31 -7.98 5.20 5.85
C LEU A 31 -8.10 6.53 5.09
N ILE A 32 -7.88 6.51 3.79
CA ILE A 32 -7.70 7.72 3.02
C ILE A 32 -8.78 7.85 1.95
N GLU A 33 -9.52 8.94 2.05
CA GLU A 33 -10.48 9.39 1.06
C GLU A 33 -10.51 10.92 1.05
N GLY A 34 -10.66 11.52 -0.13
CA GLY A 34 -10.87 12.94 -0.30
C GLY A 34 -9.70 13.75 -0.84
N SER A 35 -9.85 15.04 -0.87
CA SER A 35 -8.94 15.96 -1.58
C SER A 35 -7.62 16.27 -0.87
N GLY A 36 -7.43 15.80 0.35
CA GLY A 36 -6.13 15.79 1.03
C GLY A 36 -5.49 17.13 1.39
N GLY A 37 -5.88 18.24 0.84
CA GLY A 37 -5.30 19.55 1.14
C GLY A 37 -5.78 20.65 0.21
N GLY A 38 -5.53 21.90 0.57
CA GLY A 38 -5.85 23.05 -0.25
C GLY A 38 -7.03 23.90 0.22
N GLY A 39 -7.59 23.62 1.35
CA GLY A 39 -8.71 24.35 1.92
C GLY A 39 -10.06 23.99 1.26
N SER A 40 -11.13 24.15 2.00
CA SER A 40 -12.48 23.97 1.47
C SER A 40 -12.82 25.12 0.53
N VAL A 41 -13.29 24.82 -0.69
CA VAL A 41 -13.81 25.81 -1.63
C VAL A 41 -14.86 26.70 -0.94
N LYS A 42 -15.77 26.08 -0.17
CA LYS A 42 -16.79 26.82 0.60
C LYS A 42 -16.18 27.78 1.61
N THR A 43 -15.07 27.41 2.25
CA THR A 43 -14.38 28.32 3.17
C THR A 43 -13.76 29.49 2.43
N ILE A 44 -13.18 29.25 1.25
CA ILE A 44 -12.65 30.33 0.39
C ILE A 44 -13.76 31.25 -0.06
N GLU A 45 -14.89 30.72 -0.50
CA GLU A 45 -16.06 31.51 -0.92
C GLU A 45 -16.66 32.37 0.22
N THR A 46 -16.70 31.83 1.45
CA THR A 46 -17.32 32.52 2.59
C THR A 46 -16.36 33.47 3.33
N THR A 47 -15.07 33.19 3.34
CA THR A 47 -14.08 33.98 4.13
C THR A 47 -13.08 34.74 3.27
N GLY A 48 -13.11 34.55 1.94
CA GLY A 48 -12.20 35.15 0.98
C GLY A 48 -10.77 34.56 1.05
N ARG A 49 -10.51 33.57 1.90
CA ARG A 49 -9.18 32.94 2.06
C ARG A 49 -9.30 31.47 2.45
N ALA A 50 -8.28 30.69 2.09
CA ALA A 50 -8.17 29.31 2.53
C ALA A 50 -7.86 29.23 4.03
N ASN A 51 -8.55 28.34 4.76
CA ASN A 51 -8.21 28.03 6.15
C ASN A 51 -7.06 27.01 6.17
N LEU A 52 -5.85 27.49 5.96
CA LEU A 52 -4.66 26.67 6.04
C LEU A 52 -4.05 26.74 7.44
N PRO A 53 -3.37 25.68 7.90
CA PRO A 53 -2.63 25.72 9.16
C PRO A 53 -1.69 26.92 9.16
N GLY A 54 -1.83 27.81 10.17
CA GLY A 54 -0.95 28.95 10.34
C GLY A 54 0.48 28.50 10.59
N GLY A 55 1.44 29.25 10.01
CA GLY A 55 2.85 28.90 10.20
C GLY A 55 3.32 27.69 9.39
N LEU A 56 2.66 27.41 8.26
CA LEU A 56 3.31 26.69 7.19
C LEU A 56 4.47 27.53 6.63
N THR A 57 5.49 27.65 7.42
CA THR A 57 6.77 27.21 6.90
C THR A 57 6.47 25.92 6.20
N PRO A 58 6.96 25.66 4.97
CA PRO A 58 6.82 24.34 4.38
C PRO A 58 7.31 23.37 5.44
N SER A 59 6.41 23.06 6.34
CA SER A 59 6.81 22.38 7.52
C SER A 59 7.01 20.98 7.03
N SER A 60 8.20 20.77 6.61
CA SER A 60 8.94 19.55 6.84
C SER A 60 8.38 18.77 8.04
N ALA A 61 7.86 19.39 9.07
CA ALA A 61 7.28 18.76 10.24
C ALA A 61 6.10 17.81 9.91
N GLY A 62 5.15 18.19 9.10
CA GLY A 62 4.01 17.34 8.77
C GLY A 62 4.40 16.16 7.88
N TYR A 63 5.23 16.38 6.87
CA TYR A 63 5.79 15.31 6.04
C TYR A 63 6.84 14.51 6.81
N LYS A 64 7.65 15.17 7.63
CA LYS A 64 8.61 14.48 8.47
C LYS A 64 7.95 13.46 9.39
N MET A 65 6.83 13.78 10.02
CA MET A 65 6.10 12.80 10.84
C MET A 65 5.61 11.60 10.04
N VAL A 66 5.13 11.81 8.81
CA VAL A 66 4.69 10.72 7.92
C VAL A 66 5.87 9.81 7.57
N THR A 67 7.05 10.39 7.31
CA THR A 67 8.27 9.62 6.96
C THR A 67 8.93 9.01 8.19
N ASP A 68 8.93 9.69 9.34
CA ASP A 68 9.49 9.14 10.58
C ASP A 68 8.74 7.87 11.03
N ALA A 69 7.43 7.81 10.81
CA ALA A 69 6.64 6.62 11.10
C ALA A 69 7.11 5.40 10.30
N LEU A 70 7.51 5.59 9.03
CA LEU A 70 8.03 4.50 8.18
C LEU A 70 9.32 3.87 8.74
N GLY A 71 10.13 4.62 9.48
CA GLY A 71 11.35 4.10 10.10
C GLY A 71 11.14 3.35 11.42
N VAL A 72 9.94 3.37 11.99
CA VAL A 72 9.71 2.87 13.36
C VAL A 72 8.58 1.85 13.46
N VAL A 73 7.47 2.06 12.77
CA VAL A 73 6.27 1.21 12.87
C VAL A 73 5.76 0.80 11.49
N PRO A 74 5.07 -0.35 11.38
CA PRO A 74 4.37 -0.70 10.14
C PRO A 74 3.31 0.34 9.78
N VAL A 75 3.31 0.79 8.53
CA VAL A 75 2.37 1.77 8.00
C VAL A 75 1.62 1.16 6.83
N VAL A 76 0.29 1.10 6.94
CA VAL A 76 -0.61 0.62 5.89
C VAL A 76 -1.50 1.76 5.41
N GLY A 77 -1.66 1.90 4.11
CA GLY A 77 -2.56 2.88 3.50
C GLY A 77 -3.70 2.22 2.73
N LEU A 78 -4.93 2.64 2.98
CA LEU A 78 -6.12 2.18 2.28
C LEU A 78 -6.76 3.34 1.53
N GLY A 79 -6.72 3.30 0.21
CA GLY A 79 -7.41 4.24 -0.68
C GLY A 79 -8.81 3.75 -0.99
N LEU A 80 -9.82 4.27 -0.26
CA LEU A 80 -11.19 3.77 -0.27
C LEU A 80 -12.14 4.57 -1.18
N GLY A 81 -11.64 5.66 -1.76
CA GLY A 81 -12.43 6.50 -2.67
C GLY A 81 -11.53 7.36 -3.55
N SER A 82 -11.91 8.60 -3.81
CA SER A 82 -11.05 9.54 -4.54
C SER A 82 -10.00 10.12 -3.59
N VAL A 83 -8.74 9.81 -3.85
CA VAL A 83 -7.59 10.23 -3.04
C VAL A 83 -6.75 11.24 -3.83
N ALA A 84 -6.68 12.48 -3.36
CA ALA A 84 -6.02 13.55 -4.09
C ALA A 84 -4.97 14.30 -3.26
N GLY A 85 -3.96 14.85 -3.93
CA GLY A 85 -2.97 15.75 -3.35
C GLY A 85 -2.21 15.14 -2.17
N LEU A 86 -2.28 15.76 -1.01
CA LEU A 86 -1.60 15.29 0.21
C LEU A 86 -2.10 13.91 0.69
N GLY A 87 -3.36 13.58 0.41
CA GLY A 87 -3.89 12.23 0.66
C GLY A 87 -3.18 11.18 -0.19
N ALA A 88 -2.95 11.47 -1.47
CA ALA A 88 -2.21 10.60 -2.37
C ALA A 88 -0.76 10.41 -1.90
N ALA A 89 -0.09 11.49 -1.47
CA ALA A 89 1.26 11.39 -0.91
C ALA A 89 1.30 10.51 0.35
N ARG A 90 0.30 10.59 1.22
CA ARG A 90 0.18 9.72 2.40
C ARG A 90 -0.13 8.27 2.07
N LEU A 91 -0.90 8.01 1.00
CA LEU A 91 -1.17 6.65 0.54
C LEU A 91 0.09 6.01 -0.05
N ALA A 92 0.86 6.76 -0.83
CA ALA A 92 2.13 6.29 -1.39
C ALA A 92 3.23 6.14 -0.32
N ALA A 93 3.21 6.95 0.75
CA ALA A 93 4.18 6.89 1.84
C ALA A 93 3.78 5.83 2.90
N THR A 94 3.74 4.57 2.50
CA THR A 94 3.36 3.42 3.33
C THR A 94 4.27 2.23 3.03
N HIS A 95 4.29 1.24 3.93
CA HIS A 95 4.95 -0.04 3.66
C HIS A 95 4.07 -0.98 2.82
N PHE A 96 2.77 -0.77 2.87
CA PHE A 96 1.80 -1.51 2.10
C PHE A 96 0.58 -0.64 1.81
N SER A 97 0.23 -0.52 0.56
CA SER A 97 -0.89 0.28 0.09
C SER A 97 -1.91 -0.57 -0.65
N VAL A 98 -3.18 -0.33 -0.37
CA VAL A 98 -4.31 -1.01 -1.00
C VAL A 98 -5.29 0.02 -1.53
N MET A 99 -5.84 -0.22 -2.70
CA MET A 99 -6.98 0.55 -3.21
C MET A 99 -8.11 -0.36 -3.67
N THR A 100 -9.34 0.14 -3.60
CA THR A 100 -10.48 -0.55 -4.21
C THR A 100 -10.55 -0.22 -5.71
N LYS A 101 -11.10 -1.12 -6.53
CA LYS A 101 -11.20 -0.90 -7.99
C LYS A 101 -11.98 0.35 -8.39
N ASN A 102 -12.93 0.77 -7.57
CA ASN A 102 -13.72 1.97 -7.78
C ASN A 102 -13.06 3.25 -7.24
N SER A 103 -11.95 3.14 -6.51
CA SER A 103 -11.17 4.27 -6.03
C SER A 103 -10.22 4.82 -7.10
N ALA A 104 -9.66 5.99 -6.84
CA ALA A 104 -8.66 6.60 -7.71
C ALA A 104 -7.68 7.46 -6.90
N MET A 105 -6.39 7.42 -7.24
CA MET A 105 -5.34 8.22 -6.61
C MET A 105 -4.65 9.12 -7.63
N PHE A 106 -4.55 10.42 -7.33
CA PHE A 106 -3.91 11.40 -8.22
C PHE A 106 -3.40 12.62 -7.44
N VAL A 107 -2.45 13.32 -8.00
CA VAL A 107 -1.91 14.57 -7.41
C VAL A 107 -2.97 15.67 -7.51
N ALA A 108 -3.62 15.81 -8.67
CA ALA A 108 -4.68 16.76 -8.93
C ALA A 108 -5.82 16.07 -9.67
N GLY A 109 -7.06 16.37 -9.29
CA GLY A 109 -8.24 15.74 -9.86
C GLY A 109 -8.59 16.19 -11.28
N PRO A 110 -9.50 15.48 -11.97
CA PRO A 110 -9.89 15.74 -13.35
C PRO A 110 -10.21 17.21 -13.67
N PRO A 111 -10.91 18.00 -12.82
CA PRO A 111 -11.18 19.41 -13.12
C PRO A 111 -9.94 20.28 -13.28
N VAL A 112 -8.86 19.95 -12.56
CA VAL A 112 -7.58 20.68 -12.66
C VAL A 112 -6.84 20.28 -13.92
N VAL A 113 -6.78 18.98 -14.19
CA VAL A 113 -6.09 18.40 -15.36
C VAL A 113 -6.77 18.84 -16.66
N LYS A 114 -8.10 18.97 -16.66
CA LYS A 114 -8.87 19.48 -17.80
C LYS A 114 -8.47 20.91 -18.18
N ARG A 115 -8.15 21.78 -17.18
CA ARG A 115 -7.62 23.13 -17.44
C ARG A 115 -6.24 23.14 -18.09
N LEU A 116 -5.51 22.03 -18.01
CA LEU A 116 -4.22 21.82 -18.66
C LEU A 116 -4.37 21.16 -20.05
N GLY A 117 -5.61 21.02 -20.54
CA GLY A 117 -5.91 20.50 -21.88
C GLY A 117 -6.12 18.99 -21.96
N GLN A 118 -6.21 18.28 -20.83
CA GLN A 118 -6.46 16.84 -20.78
C GLN A 118 -7.82 16.54 -20.16
N ASP A 119 -8.75 16.01 -20.95
CA ASP A 119 -10.09 15.62 -20.50
C ASP A 119 -10.10 14.13 -20.15
N LEU A 120 -9.77 13.80 -18.91
CA LEU A 120 -9.67 12.45 -18.41
C LEU A 120 -10.66 12.20 -17.28
N SER A 121 -11.26 11.02 -17.25
CA SER A 121 -12.04 10.54 -16.11
C SER A 121 -11.11 10.25 -14.90
N LYS A 122 -11.69 10.05 -13.72
CA LYS A 122 -10.92 9.66 -12.52
C LYS A 122 -10.15 8.37 -12.72
N GLN A 123 -10.75 7.39 -13.39
CA GLN A 123 -10.15 6.08 -13.62
C GLN A 123 -9.01 6.15 -14.64
N GLU A 124 -9.17 6.92 -15.70
CA GLU A 124 -8.11 7.15 -16.70
C GLU A 124 -6.95 7.98 -16.13
N LEU A 125 -7.20 8.85 -15.16
CA LEU A 125 -6.16 9.66 -14.54
C LEU A 125 -5.40 8.94 -13.44
N GLY A 126 -6.08 8.15 -12.62
CA GLY A 126 -5.45 7.56 -11.44
C GLY A 126 -6.20 6.34 -10.87
N GLY A 127 -6.92 5.60 -11.70
CA GLY A 127 -7.54 4.34 -11.31
C GLY A 127 -6.51 3.24 -11.03
N TRP A 128 -6.97 2.13 -10.51
CA TRP A 128 -6.11 1.02 -10.06
C TRP A 128 -5.18 0.48 -11.18
N GLU A 129 -5.64 0.45 -12.42
CA GLU A 129 -4.82 -0.04 -13.54
C GLU A 129 -3.58 0.84 -13.78
N ILE A 130 -3.71 2.14 -13.54
CA ILE A 130 -2.60 3.08 -13.62
C ILE A 130 -1.71 2.92 -12.38
N GLN A 131 -2.31 3.02 -11.19
CA GLN A 131 -1.56 3.09 -9.94
C GLN A 131 -0.84 1.78 -9.59
N CYS A 132 -1.49 0.63 -9.74
CA CYS A 132 -0.86 -0.64 -9.44
C CYS A 132 0.20 -1.04 -10.47
N ARG A 133 0.04 -0.67 -11.75
CA ARG A 133 1.05 -0.99 -12.78
C ARG A 133 2.25 -0.05 -12.75
N SER A 134 2.08 1.17 -12.26
CA SER A 134 3.19 2.13 -12.07
C SER A 134 3.92 1.96 -10.74
N GLY A 135 3.43 1.11 -9.83
CA GLY A 135 3.99 0.94 -8.49
C GLY A 135 3.57 2.03 -7.51
N GLY A 136 2.55 2.81 -7.84
CA GLY A 136 2.00 3.84 -6.94
C GLY A 136 1.16 3.25 -5.81
N VAL A 137 0.58 2.05 -6.02
CA VAL A 137 -0.16 1.28 -5.02
C VAL A 137 0.16 -0.21 -5.19
N ASP A 138 0.39 -0.92 -4.09
CA ASP A 138 0.84 -2.31 -4.10
C ASP A 138 -0.26 -3.31 -4.43
N HIS A 139 -1.49 -3.06 -3.99
CA HIS A 139 -2.56 -4.04 -4.04
C HIS A 139 -3.90 -3.43 -4.43
N VAL A 140 -4.71 -4.19 -5.17
CA VAL A 140 -6.07 -3.80 -5.56
C VAL A 140 -7.06 -4.87 -5.16
N VAL A 141 -8.22 -4.43 -4.66
CA VAL A 141 -9.32 -5.29 -4.21
C VAL A 141 -10.67 -4.78 -4.73
N ASP A 142 -11.68 -5.63 -4.65
CA ASP A 142 -13.03 -5.27 -5.12
C ASP A 142 -13.81 -4.45 -4.08
N THR A 143 -13.64 -4.76 -2.79
CA THR A 143 -14.43 -4.16 -1.70
C THR A 143 -13.55 -3.60 -0.57
N GLU A 144 -14.15 -2.76 0.27
CA GLU A 144 -13.48 -2.22 1.47
C GLU A 144 -13.16 -3.32 2.49
N GLU A 145 -14.05 -4.31 2.63
CA GLU A 145 -13.83 -5.45 3.52
C GLU A 145 -12.56 -6.21 3.13
N GLN A 146 -12.37 -6.45 1.84
CA GLN A 146 -11.14 -7.07 1.32
C GLN A 146 -9.90 -6.19 1.55
N ALA A 147 -10.04 -4.86 1.51
CA ALA A 147 -8.94 -3.96 1.84
C ALA A 147 -8.56 -4.08 3.32
N PHE A 148 -9.54 -4.18 4.22
CA PHE A 148 -9.28 -4.40 5.65
C PHE A 148 -8.68 -5.78 5.93
N GLU A 149 -9.10 -6.81 5.22
CA GLU A 149 -8.51 -8.15 5.30
C GLU A 149 -7.06 -8.16 4.83
N ALA A 150 -6.75 -7.50 3.70
CA ALA A 150 -5.39 -7.37 3.19
C ALA A 150 -4.48 -6.63 4.19
N ALA A 151 -4.99 -5.55 4.81
CA ALA A 151 -4.26 -4.81 5.84
C ALA A 151 -3.95 -5.68 7.07
N ARG A 152 -4.94 -6.42 7.58
CA ARG A 152 -4.75 -7.35 8.71
C ARG A 152 -3.76 -8.46 8.35
N ARG A 153 -3.86 -9.01 7.14
CA ARG A 153 -2.96 -10.05 6.66
C ARG A 153 -1.53 -9.54 6.58
N PHE A 154 -1.31 -8.36 5.98
CA PHE A 154 0.01 -7.74 5.94
C PHE A 154 0.61 -7.55 7.33
N LEU A 155 -0.15 -6.94 8.25
CA LEU A 155 0.30 -6.68 9.61
C LEU A 155 0.58 -7.95 10.41
N SER A 156 -0.07 -9.08 10.08
CA SER A 156 0.15 -10.34 10.78
C SER A 156 1.56 -10.92 10.60
N TYR A 157 2.30 -10.50 9.59
CA TYR A 157 3.69 -10.93 9.35
C TYR A 157 4.71 -10.08 10.09
N LEU A 158 4.32 -8.91 10.56
CA LEU A 158 5.24 -7.91 11.11
C LEU A 158 5.11 -7.79 12.62
N PRO A 159 6.18 -7.37 13.32
CA PRO A 159 6.07 -6.92 14.71
C PRO A 159 5.40 -5.54 14.76
N ASP A 160 5.00 -5.14 15.95
CA ASP A 160 4.38 -3.81 16.17
C ASP A 160 5.33 -2.66 15.81
N SER A 161 6.63 -2.88 15.91
CA SER A 161 7.65 -1.88 15.56
C SER A 161 9.00 -2.55 15.30
N VAL A 162 9.96 -1.77 14.79
CA VAL A 162 11.36 -2.23 14.56
C VAL A 162 12.09 -2.66 15.85
N HIS A 163 11.52 -2.38 17.00
CA HIS A 163 12.09 -2.75 18.31
C HIS A 163 11.61 -4.12 18.84
N ALA A 164 10.77 -4.82 18.09
CA ALA A 164 10.24 -6.13 18.45
C ALA A 164 10.57 -7.15 17.35
N LEU A 165 10.60 -8.43 17.71
CA LEU A 165 10.74 -9.52 16.75
C LEU A 165 9.34 -9.95 16.26
N PRO A 166 9.23 -10.41 14.99
CA PRO A 166 8.00 -10.96 14.47
C PRO A 166 7.53 -12.17 15.29
N THR A 167 6.25 -12.25 15.55
CA THR A 167 5.66 -13.36 16.31
C THR A 167 5.55 -14.60 15.44
N ARG A 168 6.08 -15.70 15.95
CA ARG A 168 5.88 -17.03 15.38
C ARG A 168 4.45 -17.49 15.62
N THR A 169 3.79 -17.97 14.58
CA THR A 169 2.46 -18.60 14.68
C THR A 169 2.58 -20.11 14.73
N VAL A 170 1.52 -20.80 15.14
CA VAL A 170 1.45 -22.25 15.04
C VAL A 170 1.47 -22.63 13.55
N CYS A 171 2.32 -23.57 13.20
CA CYS A 171 2.37 -24.18 11.87
C CYS A 171 1.77 -25.58 11.96
N GLU A 172 0.75 -25.84 11.15
CA GLU A 172 0.07 -27.15 11.06
C GLU A 172 0.64 -28.02 9.93
N ASP A 173 1.52 -27.45 9.11
CA ASP A 173 2.16 -28.19 8.02
C ASP A 173 3.12 -29.25 8.55
N PRO A 174 3.04 -30.47 8.04
CA PRO A 174 4.03 -31.51 8.39
C PRO A 174 5.43 -31.10 7.96
N PRO A 175 6.47 -31.25 8.81
CA PRO A 175 7.86 -30.93 8.44
C PRO A 175 8.35 -31.72 7.22
N GLU A 176 7.82 -32.92 7.00
CA GLU A 176 8.17 -33.79 5.88
C GLU A 176 7.27 -33.58 4.66
N ARG A 177 6.45 -32.52 4.62
CA ARG A 177 5.61 -32.22 3.46
C ARG A 177 6.45 -32.17 2.19
N ARG A 178 6.04 -32.93 1.19
CA ARG A 178 6.68 -32.99 -0.13
C ARG A 178 5.62 -32.76 -1.20
N ASP A 179 5.99 -31.96 -2.17
CA ASP A 179 5.15 -31.73 -3.34
C ASP A 179 5.80 -32.39 -4.56
N GLU A 180 5.25 -33.49 -5.01
CA GLU A 180 5.77 -34.26 -6.17
C GLU A 180 5.77 -33.42 -7.46
N LYS A 181 4.93 -32.38 -7.57
CA LYS A 181 4.94 -31.46 -8.70
C LYS A 181 6.30 -30.79 -8.90
N LEU A 182 7.07 -30.59 -7.82
CA LEU A 182 8.40 -29.96 -7.89
C LEU A 182 9.38 -30.78 -8.75
N ILE A 183 9.21 -32.09 -8.85
CA ILE A 183 10.10 -32.98 -9.63
C ILE A 183 10.10 -32.62 -11.11
N SER A 184 8.97 -32.14 -11.63
CA SER A 184 8.76 -31.85 -13.06
C SER A 184 8.42 -30.40 -13.38
N ILE A 185 8.30 -29.52 -12.36
CA ILE A 185 7.85 -28.15 -12.56
C ILE A 185 8.83 -27.30 -13.36
N VAL A 186 10.14 -27.59 -13.25
CA VAL A 186 11.18 -26.96 -14.07
C VAL A 186 11.41 -27.85 -15.29
N PRO A 187 11.11 -27.37 -16.52
CA PRO A 187 11.29 -28.16 -17.73
C PRO A 187 12.77 -28.51 -17.97
N LYS A 188 13.03 -29.74 -18.47
CA LYS A 188 14.38 -30.12 -18.92
C LYS A 188 14.85 -29.32 -20.14
N ASP A 189 13.95 -28.93 -21.01
CA ASP A 189 14.23 -28.03 -22.14
C ASP A 189 14.36 -26.59 -21.61
N ARG A 190 15.57 -26.06 -21.63
CA ARG A 190 15.90 -24.69 -21.15
C ARG A 190 15.19 -23.55 -21.90
N ARG A 191 14.61 -23.83 -23.07
CA ARG A 191 13.83 -22.85 -23.83
C ARG A 191 12.39 -22.70 -23.33
N ARG A 192 11.93 -23.60 -22.46
CA ARG A 192 10.59 -23.58 -21.88
C ARG A 192 10.60 -22.87 -20.54
N VAL A 193 9.71 -21.91 -20.40
CA VAL A 193 9.51 -21.17 -19.15
C VAL A 193 8.62 -21.97 -18.17
N TYR A 194 8.70 -21.63 -16.90
CA TYR A 194 7.86 -22.18 -15.85
C TYR A 194 7.36 -21.08 -14.91
N LYS A 195 6.30 -21.39 -14.13
CA LYS A 195 5.72 -20.46 -13.16
C LYS A 195 6.43 -20.62 -11.82
N MET A 196 6.92 -19.51 -11.26
CA MET A 196 7.63 -19.53 -9.97
C MET A 196 6.68 -19.62 -8.77
N ARG A 197 5.48 -19.03 -8.84
CA ARG A 197 4.53 -19.01 -7.71
C ARG A 197 4.19 -20.38 -7.13
N PRO A 198 3.89 -21.43 -7.92
CA PRO A 198 3.68 -22.76 -7.38
C PRO A 198 4.91 -23.34 -6.65
N ILE A 199 6.13 -22.94 -7.04
CA ILE A 199 7.35 -23.36 -6.32
C ILE A 199 7.40 -22.67 -4.95
N ILE A 200 7.14 -21.36 -4.90
CA ILE A 200 7.08 -20.61 -3.64
C ILE A 200 6.05 -21.25 -2.71
N GLU A 201 4.83 -21.50 -3.19
CA GLU A 201 3.73 -22.10 -2.42
C GLU A 201 4.07 -23.50 -1.89
N SER A 202 4.89 -24.27 -2.61
CA SER A 202 5.33 -25.59 -2.16
C SER A 202 6.42 -25.54 -1.09
N VAL A 203 7.15 -24.43 -1.00
CA VAL A 203 8.28 -24.27 -0.05
C VAL A 203 7.82 -23.66 1.26
N VAL A 204 6.91 -22.68 1.22
CA VAL A 204 6.44 -21.96 2.41
C VAL A 204 5.26 -22.69 3.07
N ASP A 205 4.92 -22.33 4.31
CA ASP A 205 3.73 -22.86 5.00
C ASP A 205 2.48 -22.66 4.15
N ALA A 206 1.60 -23.67 4.09
CA ALA A 206 0.42 -23.67 3.22
C ALA A 206 -0.45 -22.42 3.42
N GLY A 207 -0.77 -21.74 2.32
CA GLY A 207 -1.60 -20.53 2.32
C GLY A 207 -0.94 -19.29 2.94
N SER A 208 0.32 -19.39 3.37
CA SER A 208 1.01 -18.26 4.00
C SER A 208 1.59 -17.26 3.00
N PHE A 209 1.74 -17.59 1.73
CA PHE A 209 2.30 -16.64 0.77
C PHE A 209 1.36 -15.46 0.51
N PHE A 210 1.87 -14.26 0.73
CA PHE A 210 1.20 -12.98 0.49
C PHE A 210 2.05 -12.13 -0.45
N GLU A 211 1.68 -12.12 -1.73
CA GLU A 211 2.40 -11.39 -2.77
C GLU A 211 2.17 -9.89 -2.66
N LEU A 212 3.23 -9.10 -2.78
CA LEU A 212 3.21 -7.64 -2.80
C LEU A 212 3.55 -7.14 -4.21
N GLY A 213 2.88 -6.09 -4.69
CA GLY A 213 3.19 -5.48 -5.97
C GLY A 213 2.92 -6.36 -7.19
N PHE A 214 1.92 -7.24 -7.16
CA PHE A 214 1.61 -8.21 -8.22
C PHE A 214 1.59 -7.60 -9.64
N TRP A 215 1.13 -6.36 -9.78
CA TRP A 215 0.97 -5.68 -11.07
C TRP A 215 2.21 -4.89 -11.50
N TYR A 216 3.15 -4.61 -10.59
CA TYR A 216 4.35 -3.83 -10.83
C TYR A 216 5.59 -4.72 -10.84
N GLY A 217 6.52 -4.48 -11.78
CA GLY A 217 7.79 -5.20 -11.82
C GLY A 217 7.65 -6.72 -11.91
N ARG A 218 6.67 -7.23 -12.64
CA ARG A 218 6.22 -8.63 -12.70
C ARG A 218 7.29 -9.70 -12.87
N PRO A 219 8.47 -9.44 -13.50
CA PRO A 219 9.56 -10.42 -13.56
C PRO A 219 10.13 -10.79 -12.19
N ILE A 220 9.95 -9.96 -11.18
CA ILE A 220 10.35 -10.23 -9.79
C ILE A 220 9.11 -10.36 -8.93
N ILE A 221 8.96 -11.51 -8.29
CA ILE A 221 7.92 -11.76 -7.31
C ILE A 221 8.46 -11.35 -5.94
N THR A 222 7.76 -10.48 -5.25
CA THR A 222 8.05 -10.09 -3.87
C THR A 222 6.86 -10.40 -2.98
N GLY A 223 7.10 -10.74 -1.72
CA GLY A 223 6.01 -11.02 -0.81
C GLY A 223 6.49 -11.40 0.59
N LEU A 224 5.52 -11.69 1.42
CA LEU A 224 5.70 -12.21 2.77
C LEU A 224 5.15 -13.63 2.83
N ALA A 225 5.76 -14.47 3.64
CA ALA A 225 5.30 -15.84 3.86
C ALA A 225 5.69 -16.30 5.26
N ARG A 226 5.47 -17.58 5.56
CA ARG A 226 5.94 -18.20 6.80
C ARG A 226 6.69 -19.48 6.49
N LEU A 227 7.68 -19.77 7.30
CA LEU A 227 8.39 -21.05 7.35
C LEU A 227 8.36 -21.56 8.79
N ASN A 228 7.65 -22.65 9.02
CA ASN A 228 7.39 -23.21 10.35
C ASN A 228 6.83 -22.12 11.31
N GLY A 229 5.87 -21.33 10.80
CA GLY A 229 5.22 -20.24 11.52
C GLY A 229 6.03 -18.94 11.64
N VAL A 230 7.30 -18.94 11.27
CA VAL A 230 8.18 -17.74 11.33
C VAL A 230 7.98 -16.91 10.07
N PRO A 231 7.65 -15.61 10.18
CA PRO A 231 7.54 -14.73 9.03
C PRO A 231 8.86 -14.57 8.28
N VAL A 232 8.79 -14.64 6.97
CA VAL A 232 9.92 -14.47 6.05
C VAL A 232 9.54 -13.58 4.87
N ALA A 233 10.51 -12.85 4.34
CA ALA A 233 10.35 -12.15 3.06
C ALA A 233 10.71 -13.10 1.92
N ILE A 234 9.95 -13.02 0.83
CA ILE A 234 10.17 -13.78 -0.40
C ILE A 234 10.60 -12.80 -1.49
N MET A 235 11.65 -13.17 -2.23
CA MET A 235 12.05 -12.54 -3.48
C MET A 235 12.43 -13.63 -4.48
N ALA A 236 11.78 -13.67 -5.64
CA ALA A 236 12.02 -14.69 -6.65
C ALA A 236 11.88 -14.12 -8.07
N GLY A 237 12.76 -14.52 -8.99
CA GLY A 237 12.59 -14.27 -10.41
C GLY A 237 11.46 -15.12 -10.98
N ASP A 238 10.59 -14.55 -11.83
CA ASP A 238 9.54 -15.28 -12.54
C ASP A 238 9.94 -15.48 -14.01
N PRO A 239 10.49 -16.64 -14.40
CA PRO A 239 10.91 -16.89 -15.80
C PRO A 239 9.76 -16.80 -16.81
N PHE A 240 8.53 -16.89 -16.33
CA PHE A 240 7.33 -16.72 -17.17
C PHE A 240 7.15 -15.29 -17.69
N GLN A 241 7.77 -14.31 -17.02
CA GLN A 241 7.74 -12.89 -17.36
C GLN A 241 9.11 -12.48 -17.90
N TYR A 242 9.21 -12.19 -19.20
CA TYR A 242 10.43 -11.71 -19.85
C TYR A 242 11.71 -12.50 -19.52
N GLY A 243 11.58 -13.81 -19.24
CA GLY A 243 12.71 -14.66 -18.86
C GLY A 243 13.23 -14.45 -17.43
N GLY A 244 12.52 -13.68 -16.61
CA GLY A 244 12.91 -13.39 -15.21
C GLY A 244 13.92 -12.24 -15.08
N SER A 245 14.02 -11.39 -16.09
CA SER A 245 14.92 -10.24 -16.13
C SER A 245 14.17 -8.92 -15.92
#